data_cd1fae9cbef8b3c5f4316b2fac77bc48
#
_entry.id   cd1fae9cbef8b3c5f4316b2fac77bc48
#
_cell.length_a   1.000
_cell.length_b   1.000
_cell.length_c   1.000
_cell.angle_alpha   90.00
_cell.angle_beta   90.00
_cell.angle_gamma   90.00
#
_symmetry.space_group_name_H-M   'P 1'
#
loop_
_entity.id
_entity.type
_entity.pdbx_description
1 polymer ?
#
loop_
_entity_poly.entity_id
_entity_poly.type
_entity_poly.pdbx_seq_one_letter_code
_entity_poly.pdbx_strand_id
1 'polypeptide(L)'
;MTSKLWLRPLDGLTADETTARLRQWNHSVVTLNHVVHHGAIGHHVQNHHAYRGASRLGRVAAVDAACRIAMFPGGSLAEGWACYVCDLMEEIDFLTPLECLAQQHTRVRIAARAVADLSIHSGKLTVPKATLLYEDRAFMSPAAAQGEAVRNSMFPGTAVMYWLGTRGLHRLRAEMWSRQ
;
A
#
# COMPACT_ATOMS: atom_id res chain seq x y z
N MET A 1 -21.09 4.44 6.68
CA MET A 1 -19.69 4.14 7.08
C MET A 1 -18.90 5.44 7.04
N THR A 2 -18.13 5.74 8.09
CA THR A 2 -17.26 6.93 8.16
C THR A 2 -15.82 6.48 8.38
N SER A 3 -14.89 7.12 7.72
CA SER A 3 -13.45 6.91 7.92
C SER A 3 -12.84 8.14 8.58
N LYS A 4 -11.87 7.94 9.47
CA LYS A 4 -11.12 9.03 10.11
C LYS A 4 -9.65 8.83 9.81
N LEU A 5 -8.98 9.88 9.36
CA LEU A 5 -7.54 9.93 9.18
C LEU A 5 -6.94 10.74 10.32
N TRP A 6 -5.99 10.14 11.03
CA TRP A 6 -5.24 10.80 12.09
C TRP A 6 -3.88 11.24 11.55
N LEU A 7 -3.66 12.54 11.49
CA LEU A 7 -2.35 13.09 11.16
C LEU A 7 -1.54 13.30 12.43
N ARG A 8 -0.28 12.94 12.37
CA ARG A 8 0.63 13.17 13.48
C ARG A 8 0.90 14.68 13.61
N PRO A 9 0.70 15.30 14.78
CA PRO A 9 0.95 16.72 14.96
C PRO A 9 2.43 17.07 14.69
N LEU A 10 2.65 18.31 14.29
CA LEU A 10 4.00 18.87 14.07
C LEU A 10 4.51 19.61 15.30
N ASP A 11 3.68 19.74 16.32
CA ASP A 11 4.00 20.46 17.54
C ASP A 11 5.21 19.84 18.26
N GLY A 12 6.10 20.69 18.72
CA GLY A 12 7.32 20.26 19.43
C GLY A 12 8.46 19.78 18.54
N LEU A 13 8.30 19.80 17.19
CA LEU A 13 9.37 19.49 16.27
C LEU A 13 10.23 20.73 15.97
N THR A 14 11.52 20.53 15.75
CA THR A 14 12.41 21.55 15.20
C THR A 14 12.04 21.87 13.74
N ALA A 15 12.57 22.96 13.18
CA ALA A 15 12.35 23.33 11.79
C ALA A 15 12.82 22.23 10.81
N ASP A 16 13.97 21.60 11.10
CA ASP A 16 14.52 20.54 10.25
C ASP A 16 13.68 19.26 10.33
N GLU A 17 13.24 18.86 11.51
CA GLU A 17 12.35 17.71 11.71
C GLU A 17 10.99 17.95 11.03
N THR A 18 10.45 19.16 11.15
CA THR A 18 9.22 19.57 10.45
C THR A 18 9.40 19.46 8.94
N THR A 19 10.48 20.01 8.41
CA THR A 19 10.78 19.94 6.97
C THR A 19 10.95 18.50 6.50
N ALA A 20 11.69 17.67 7.22
CA ALA A 20 11.88 16.26 6.90
C ALA A 20 10.54 15.51 6.90
N ARG A 21 9.67 15.80 7.87
CA ARG A 21 8.34 15.19 7.96
C ARG A 21 7.43 15.62 6.82
N LEU A 22 7.38 16.90 6.48
CA LEU A 22 6.57 17.41 5.38
C LEU A 22 7.04 16.90 4.01
N ARG A 23 8.34 16.64 3.85
CA ARG A 23 8.86 15.95 2.64
C ARG A 23 8.37 14.52 2.52
N GLN A 24 8.24 13.78 3.64
CA GLN A 24 7.70 12.43 3.64
C GLN A 24 6.17 12.41 3.46
N TRP A 25 5.47 13.43 3.94
CA TRP A 25 4.02 13.58 3.89
C TRP A 25 3.63 14.75 2.98
N ASN A 26 4.19 14.74 1.79
CA ASN A 26 3.91 15.75 0.78
C ASN A 26 2.52 15.53 0.15
N HIS A 27 2.10 16.48 -0.68
CA HIS A 27 0.80 16.46 -1.35
C HIS A 27 0.54 15.16 -2.12
N SER A 28 1.52 14.66 -2.88
CA SER A 28 1.37 13.41 -3.64
C SER A 28 1.14 12.19 -2.76
N VAL A 29 1.81 12.12 -1.60
CA VAL A 29 1.57 11.05 -0.61
C VAL A 29 0.17 11.16 -0.03
N VAL A 30 -0.31 12.37 0.27
CA VAL A 30 -1.67 12.59 0.78
C VAL A 30 -2.69 12.17 -0.28
N THR A 31 -2.55 12.62 -1.51
CA THR A 31 -3.48 12.26 -2.60
C THR A 31 -3.49 10.75 -2.85
N LEU A 32 -2.34 10.15 -3.09
CA LEU A 32 -2.26 8.74 -3.47
C LEU A 32 -2.62 7.80 -2.31
N ASN A 33 -2.04 8.04 -1.13
CA ASN A 33 -2.19 7.09 -0.02
C ASN A 33 -3.45 7.35 0.81
N HIS A 34 -3.77 8.60 1.12
CA HIS A 34 -4.88 8.89 2.02
C HIS A 34 -6.20 9.14 1.29
N VAL A 35 -6.19 9.90 0.19
CA VAL A 35 -7.42 10.20 -0.56
C VAL A 35 -7.84 9.02 -1.43
N VAL A 36 -6.93 8.46 -2.22
CA VAL A 36 -7.24 7.37 -3.16
C VAL A 36 -7.19 6.01 -2.49
N HIS A 37 -6.02 5.57 -2.01
CA HIS A 37 -5.80 4.22 -1.50
C HIS A 37 -6.66 3.90 -0.26
N HIS A 38 -6.62 4.76 0.77
CA HIS A 38 -7.42 4.52 2.00
C HIS A 38 -8.85 5.06 1.91
N GLY A 39 -9.04 6.20 1.26
CA GLY A 39 -10.32 6.92 1.22
C GLY A 39 -11.16 6.54 0.02
N ALA A 40 -11.72 7.54 -0.58
CA ALA A 40 -12.70 7.61 -1.66
C ALA A 40 -13.08 6.28 -2.34
N ILE A 41 -12.27 5.80 -3.26
CA ILE A 41 -12.52 4.59 -4.04
C ILE A 41 -11.66 3.38 -3.60
N GLY A 42 -10.73 3.57 -2.66
CA GLY A 42 -9.85 2.54 -2.13
C GLY A 42 -10.50 1.67 -1.04
N HIS A 43 -9.84 1.52 0.09
CA HIS A 43 -10.30 0.68 1.19
C HIS A 43 -11.69 1.02 1.69
N HIS A 44 -12.09 2.31 1.69
CA HIS A 44 -13.42 2.70 2.16
C HIS A 44 -14.53 2.06 1.31
N VAL A 45 -14.40 2.12 -0.02
CA VAL A 45 -15.37 1.51 -0.94
C VAL A 45 -15.27 -0.02 -0.92
N GLN A 46 -14.05 -0.56 -0.90
CA GLN A 46 -13.83 -2.00 -0.81
C GLN A 46 -14.50 -2.58 0.44
N ASN A 47 -14.29 -1.98 1.60
CA ASN A 47 -14.91 -2.39 2.84
C ASN A 47 -16.45 -2.26 2.79
N HIS A 48 -16.97 -1.16 2.21
CA HIS A 48 -18.42 -0.99 2.05
C HIS A 48 -19.06 -2.15 1.28
N HIS A 49 -18.46 -2.55 0.17
CA HIS A 49 -18.95 -3.68 -0.63
C HIS A 49 -18.76 -5.04 0.07
N ALA A 50 -17.62 -5.23 0.73
CA ALA A 50 -17.34 -6.45 1.44
C ALA A 50 -18.30 -6.68 2.63
N TYR A 51 -18.67 -5.63 3.36
CA TYR A 51 -19.70 -5.69 4.40
C TYR A 51 -21.08 -6.08 3.88
N ARG A 52 -21.39 -5.75 2.63
CA ARG A 52 -22.66 -6.07 1.97
C ARG A 52 -22.62 -7.38 1.20
N GLY A 53 -21.44 -7.98 1.07
CA GLY A 53 -21.25 -9.24 0.36
C GLY A 53 -22.07 -10.38 0.97
N ALA A 54 -22.62 -11.25 0.12
CA ALA A 54 -23.36 -12.44 0.55
C ALA A 54 -22.45 -13.48 1.24
N SER A 55 -21.16 -13.47 0.93
CA SER A 55 -20.19 -14.39 1.47
C SER A 55 -19.83 -14.06 2.92
N ARG A 56 -19.95 -15.06 3.81
CA ARG A 56 -19.48 -14.92 5.20
C ARG A 56 -17.98 -14.65 5.28
N LEU A 57 -17.19 -15.29 4.41
CA LEU A 57 -15.73 -15.05 4.29
C LEU A 57 -15.44 -13.63 3.87
N GLY A 58 -16.16 -13.09 2.87
CA GLY A 58 -16.01 -11.70 2.43
C GLY A 58 -16.31 -10.72 3.57
N ARG A 59 -17.35 -10.96 4.36
CA ARG A 59 -17.68 -10.12 5.52
C ARG A 59 -16.65 -10.20 6.63
N VAL A 60 -16.08 -11.35 6.90
CA VAL A 60 -14.98 -11.51 7.87
C VAL A 60 -13.72 -10.82 7.38
N ALA A 61 -13.39 -10.95 6.09
CA ALA A 61 -12.25 -10.29 5.48
C ALA A 61 -12.40 -8.76 5.38
N ALA A 62 -13.64 -8.26 5.33
CA ALA A 62 -13.95 -6.83 5.32
C ALA A 62 -13.84 -6.16 6.68
N VAL A 63 -13.80 -6.94 7.75
CA VAL A 63 -13.59 -6.38 9.08
C VAL A 63 -12.13 -5.99 9.22
N ASP A 64 -11.81 -4.80 8.76
CA ASP A 64 -10.70 -4.00 9.29
C ASP A 64 -11.07 -3.62 10.74
N ALA A 65 -11.34 -4.63 11.53
CA ALA A 65 -11.60 -4.44 12.92
C ALA A 65 -10.26 -4.30 13.59
N ALA A 66 -9.96 -3.10 13.93
CA ALA A 66 -9.05 -2.79 15.02
C ALA A 66 -8.96 -4.01 15.96
N CYS A 67 -7.80 -4.64 16.04
CA CYS A 67 -7.52 -5.80 16.90
C CYS A 67 -7.99 -7.19 16.43
N ARG A 68 -8.42 -7.40 15.20
CA ARG A 68 -8.72 -8.77 14.75
C ARG A 68 -7.79 -9.19 13.62
N ILE A 69 -7.33 -10.44 13.69
CA ILE A 69 -6.38 -11.12 12.78
C ILE A 69 -7.01 -11.38 11.38
N ALA A 70 -8.02 -10.62 11.00
CA ALA A 70 -8.67 -10.70 9.69
C ALA A 70 -7.83 -10.10 8.55
N MET A 71 -6.66 -9.55 8.84
CA MET A 71 -5.74 -9.00 7.83
C MET A 71 -5.28 -10.04 6.79
N PHE A 72 -5.17 -11.31 7.18
CA PHE A 72 -4.57 -12.32 6.33
C PHE A 72 -5.50 -12.94 5.27
N PRO A 73 -6.79 -13.27 5.56
CA PRO A 73 -7.62 -13.96 4.57
C PRO A 73 -8.02 -13.13 3.36
N GLY A 74 -8.05 -11.81 3.48
CA GLY A 74 -8.48 -10.90 2.41
C GLY A 74 -7.43 -9.89 1.97
N GLY A 75 -6.23 -9.92 2.56
CA GLY A 75 -5.20 -8.89 2.38
C GLY A 75 -4.82 -8.65 0.93
N SER A 76 -4.62 -9.69 0.13
CA SER A 76 -4.28 -9.55 -1.29
C SER A 76 -5.38 -8.87 -2.09
N LEU A 77 -6.66 -9.15 -1.81
CA LEU A 77 -7.76 -8.46 -2.47
C LEU A 77 -7.89 -7.00 -1.99
N ALA A 78 -7.84 -6.78 -0.69
CA ALA A 78 -8.03 -5.46 -0.10
C ALA A 78 -6.91 -4.50 -0.50
N GLU A 79 -5.66 -4.88 -0.27
CA GLU A 79 -4.49 -4.07 -0.65
C GLU A 79 -4.30 -3.98 -2.16
N GLY A 80 -4.57 -5.09 -2.85
CA GLY A 80 -4.55 -5.12 -4.31
C GLY A 80 -5.56 -4.16 -4.92
N TRP A 81 -6.79 -4.12 -4.40
CA TRP A 81 -7.80 -3.15 -4.82
C TRP A 81 -7.34 -1.71 -4.58
N ALA A 82 -6.87 -1.41 -3.37
CA ALA A 82 -6.44 -0.08 -3.01
C ALA A 82 -5.25 0.43 -3.83
N CYS A 83 -4.34 -0.46 -4.24
CA CYS A 83 -3.26 -0.13 -5.17
C CYS A 83 -3.77 -0.01 -6.61
N TYR A 84 -4.64 -0.91 -7.06
CA TYR A 84 -5.22 -0.91 -8.39
C TYR A 84 -6.03 0.37 -8.68
N VAL A 85 -6.77 0.89 -7.71
CA VAL A 85 -7.51 2.14 -7.91
C VAL A 85 -6.60 3.36 -8.03
N CYS A 86 -5.39 3.32 -7.49
CA CYS A 86 -4.39 4.36 -7.76
C CYS A 86 -3.97 4.34 -9.24
N ASP A 87 -3.83 3.14 -9.83
CA ASP A 87 -3.55 3.00 -11.27
C ASP A 87 -4.73 3.49 -12.12
N LEU A 88 -5.98 3.22 -11.69
CA LEU A 88 -7.17 3.75 -12.37
C LEU A 88 -7.22 5.28 -12.34
N MET A 89 -6.79 5.92 -11.25
CA MET A 89 -6.77 7.39 -11.15
C MET A 89 -5.73 7.99 -12.10
N GLU A 90 -4.62 7.30 -12.37
CA GLU A 90 -3.68 7.69 -13.41
C GLU A 90 -4.31 7.55 -14.81
N GLU A 91 -5.01 6.44 -15.09
CA GLU A 91 -5.65 6.17 -16.39
C GLU A 91 -6.75 7.18 -16.76
N ILE A 92 -7.42 7.78 -15.80
CA ILE A 92 -8.50 8.77 -16.03
C ILE A 92 -8.04 10.21 -15.87
N ASP A 93 -6.74 10.46 -15.89
CA ASP A 93 -6.13 11.79 -15.77
C ASP A 93 -6.52 12.56 -14.50
N PHE A 94 -6.85 11.85 -13.41
CA PHE A 94 -7.12 12.47 -12.11
C PHE A 94 -5.84 12.98 -11.43
N LEU A 95 -4.71 12.31 -11.67
CA LEU A 95 -3.44 12.61 -11.05
C LEU A 95 -2.67 13.69 -11.83
N THR A 96 -2.05 14.60 -11.11
CA THR A 96 -1.08 15.54 -11.71
C THR A 96 0.19 14.80 -12.16
N PRO A 97 1.00 15.37 -13.07
CA PRO A 97 2.26 14.75 -13.49
C PRO A 97 3.19 14.37 -12.34
N LEU A 98 3.23 15.17 -11.26
CA LEU A 98 4.03 14.86 -10.08
C LEU A 98 3.46 13.68 -9.30
N GLU A 99 2.16 13.58 -9.21
CA GLU A 99 1.48 12.44 -8.57
C GLU A 99 1.62 11.15 -9.40
N CYS A 100 1.59 11.24 -10.73
CA CYS A 100 1.93 10.12 -11.61
C CYS A 100 3.35 9.62 -11.36
N LEU A 101 4.34 10.52 -11.24
CA LEU A 101 5.71 10.15 -10.89
C LEU A 101 5.77 9.46 -9.51
N ALA A 102 5.06 10.00 -8.52
CA ALA A 102 4.98 9.41 -7.18
C ALA A 102 4.30 8.03 -7.21
N GLN A 103 3.30 7.82 -8.09
CA GLN A 103 2.67 6.51 -8.31
C GLN A 103 3.66 5.49 -8.90
N GLN A 104 4.46 5.87 -9.89
CA GLN A 104 5.52 5.01 -10.42
C GLN A 104 6.53 4.61 -9.33
N HIS A 105 6.96 5.57 -8.51
CA HIS A 105 7.82 5.28 -7.37
C HIS A 105 7.15 4.33 -6.37
N THR A 106 5.85 4.48 -6.13
CA THR A 106 5.08 3.56 -5.27
C THR A 106 5.05 2.15 -5.84
N ARG A 107 4.91 1.98 -7.16
CA ARG A 107 4.99 0.67 -7.84
C ARG A 107 6.36 0.00 -7.64
N VAL A 108 7.45 0.76 -7.78
CA VAL A 108 8.81 0.27 -7.52
C VAL A 108 8.95 -0.19 -6.07
N ARG A 109 8.44 0.59 -5.12
CA ARG A 109 8.46 0.23 -3.69
C ARG A 109 7.65 -1.03 -3.39
N ILE A 110 6.48 -1.21 -4.00
CA ILE A 110 5.66 -2.42 -3.86
C ILE A 110 6.40 -3.64 -4.41
N ALA A 111 7.08 -3.51 -5.55
CA ALA A 111 7.91 -4.59 -6.09
C ALA A 111 9.08 -4.95 -5.15
N ALA A 112 9.78 -3.94 -4.62
CA ALA A 112 10.84 -4.15 -3.64
C ALA A 112 10.32 -4.82 -2.35
N ARG A 113 9.13 -4.44 -1.88
CA ARG A 113 8.44 -5.11 -0.75
C ARG A 113 8.22 -6.59 -1.01
N ALA A 114 7.74 -6.96 -2.19
CA ALA A 114 7.51 -8.35 -2.55
C ALA A 114 8.82 -9.17 -2.55
N VAL A 115 9.90 -8.61 -3.09
CA VAL A 115 11.22 -9.24 -3.08
C VAL A 115 11.77 -9.38 -1.66
N ALA A 116 11.68 -8.32 -0.85
CA ALA A 116 12.18 -8.33 0.52
C ALA A 116 11.43 -9.35 1.38
N ASP A 117 10.09 -9.36 1.34
CA ASP A 117 9.23 -10.28 2.10
C ASP A 117 9.60 -11.74 1.79
N LEU A 118 9.55 -12.12 0.52
CA LEU A 118 9.87 -13.49 0.09
C LEU A 118 11.31 -13.88 0.44
N SER A 119 12.27 -12.95 0.33
CA SER A 119 13.68 -13.23 0.56
C SER A 119 14.03 -13.31 2.05
N ILE A 120 13.44 -12.47 2.89
CA ILE A 120 13.63 -12.51 4.33
C ILE A 120 13.05 -13.82 4.88
N HIS A 121 11.80 -14.13 4.56
CA HIS A 121 11.11 -15.29 5.13
C HIS A 121 11.53 -16.63 4.54
N SER A 122 12.23 -16.63 3.40
CA SER A 122 12.92 -17.81 2.89
C SER A 122 14.39 -17.95 3.36
N GLY A 123 14.84 -17.07 4.26
CA GLY A 123 16.21 -17.10 4.79
C GLY A 123 17.29 -16.63 3.82
N LYS A 124 16.92 -16.05 2.67
CA LYS A 124 17.88 -15.60 1.65
C LYS A 124 18.41 -14.19 1.89
N LEU A 125 17.69 -13.39 2.68
CA LEU A 125 18.01 -11.99 2.94
C LEU A 125 17.89 -11.70 4.44
N THR A 126 18.86 -10.97 4.99
CA THR A 126 18.79 -10.45 6.35
C THR A 126 18.13 -9.08 6.36
N VAL A 127 17.59 -8.63 7.51
CA VAL A 127 16.99 -7.29 7.65
C VAL A 127 17.95 -6.16 7.22
N PRO A 128 19.24 -6.14 7.63
CA PRO A 128 20.17 -5.14 7.13
C PRO A 128 20.35 -5.15 5.59
N LYS A 129 20.41 -6.32 4.98
CA LYS A 129 20.49 -6.44 3.51
C LYS A 129 19.18 -6.01 2.83
N ALA A 130 18.03 -6.24 3.45
CA ALA A 130 16.75 -5.74 2.97
C ALA A 130 16.68 -4.20 3.04
N THR A 131 17.27 -3.59 4.08
CA THR A 131 17.40 -2.14 4.16
C THR A 131 18.16 -1.58 2.94
N LEU A 132 19.33 -2.15 2.62
CA LEU A 132 20.11 -1.77 1.44
C LEU A 132 19.33 -1.98 0.13
N LEU A 133 18.56 -3.07 0.01
CA LEU A 133 17.70 -3.30 -1.15
C LEU A 133 16.68 -2.15 -1.33
N TYR A 134 16.06 -1.67 -0.25
CA TYR A 134 15.13 -0.54 -0.33
C TYR A 134 15.82 0.78 -0.68
N GLU A 135 17.03 1.02 -0.17
CA GLU A 135 17.81 2.21 -0.53
C GLU A 135 18.19 2.18 -2.01
N ASP A 136 18.78 1.07 -2.48
CA ASP A 136 19.33 0.94 -3.82
C ASP A 136 18.27 0.79 -4.91
N ARG A 137 17.17 0.09 -4.63
CA ARG A 137 16.17 -0.29 -5.64
C ARG A 137 14.88 0.48 -5.57
N ALA A 138 14.53 0.96 -4.38
CA ALA A 138 13.32 1.77 -4.19
C ALA A 138 13.65 3.24 -3.85
N PHE A 139 14.91 3.63 -3.88
CA PHE A 139 15.37 5.00 -3.66
C PHE A 139 14.84 5.61 -2.36
N MET A 140 14.73 4.79 -1.34
CA MET A 140 14.23 5.22 -0.03
C MET A 140 15.36 5.85 0.79
N SER A 141 15.00 6.81 1.64
CA SER A 141 15.97 7.32 2.63
C SER A 141 16.35 6.19 3.61
N PRO A 142 17.57 6.20 4.18
CA PRO A 142 18.03 5.15 5.08
C PRO A 142 17.06 4.85 6.23
N ALA A 143 16.51 5.88 6.86
CA ALA A 143 15.55 5.73 7.95
C ALA A 143 14.23 5.08 7.50
N ALA A 144 13.72 5.46 6.32
CA ALA A 144 12.52 4.87 5.75
C ALA A 144 12.76 3.42 5.29
N ALA A 145 13.90 3.13 4.69
CA ALA A 145 14.31 1.81 4.25
C ALA A 145 14.45 0.84 5.43
N GLN A 146 15.09 1.28 6.52
CA GLN A 146 15.19 0.51 7.75
C GLN A 146 13.82 0.22 8.35
N GLY A 147 12.94 1.22 8.43
CA GLY A 147 11.57 1.04 8.92
C GLY A 147 10.77 0.03 8.10
N GLU A 148 10.89 0.06 6.77
CA GLU A 148 10.25 -0.90 5.88
C GLU A 148 10.82 -2.32 6.06
N ALA A 149 12.13 -2.48 6.14
CA ALA A 149 12.77 -3.77 6.31
C ALA A 149 12.36 -4.43 7.65
N VAL A 150 12.35 -3.66 8.74
CA VAL A 150 11.88 -4.13 10.05
C VAL A 150 10.40 -4.51 9.98
N ARG A 151 9.53 -3.65 9.44
CA ARG A 151 8.10 -3.93 9.31
C ARG A 151 7.84 -5.22 8.54
N ASN A 152 8.54 -5.42 7.43
CA ASN A 152 8.32 -6.60 6.57
C ASN A 152 8.90 -7.88 7.18
N SER A 153 9.86 -7.80 8.10
CA SER A 153 10.35 -8.97 8.82
C SER A 153 9.37 -9.50 9.88
N MET A 154 8.38 -8.70 10.27
CA MET A 154 7.45 -9.08 11.35
C MET A 154 6.36 -10.05 10.90
N PHE A 155 5.88 -9.94 9.66
CA PHE A 155 4.71 -10.67 9.19
C PHE A 155 4.93 -11.25 7.79
N PRO A 156 5.19 -12.56 7.67
CA PRO A 156 5.38 -13.23 6.37
C PRO A 156 4.17 -13.05 5.44
N GLY A 157 4.42 -12.69 4.19
CA GLY A 157 3.37 -12.58 3.17
C GLY A 157 2.60 -11.25 3.14
N THR A 158 2.77 -10.39 4.17
CA THR A 158 2.02 -9.13 4.23
C THR A 158 2.53 -8.06 3.27
N ALA A 159 3.77 -8.14 2.84
CA ALA A 159 4.31 -7.19 1.88
C ALA A 159 4.12 -7.65 0.43
N VAL A 160 4.19 -8.96 0.16
CA VAL A 160 3.94 -9.50 -1.18
C VAL A 160 2.46 -9.41 -1.61
N MET A 161 1.52 -9.34 -0.67
CA MET A 161 0.09 -9.26 -0.97
C MET A 161 -0.30 -8.05 -1.82
N TYR A 162 0.36 -6.91 -1.65
CA TYR A 162 0.16 -5.71 -2.48
C TYR A 162 0.43 -5.99 -3.96
N TRP A 163 1.57 -6.62 -4.24
CA TRP A 163 1.97 -6.98 -5.60
C TRP A 163 1.05 -8.03 -6.22
N LEU A 164 0.77 -9.11 -5.49
CA LEU A 164 -0.08 -10.20 -5.97
C LEU A 164 -1.49 -9.73 -6.26
N GLY A 165 -2.07 -8.95 -5.34
CA GLY A 165 -3.43 -8.47 -5.47
C GLY A 165 -3.59 -7.49 -6.64
N THR A 166 -2.70 -6.51 -6.77
CA THR A 166 -2.72 -5.54 -7.88
C THR A 166 -2.60 -6.25 -9.23
N ARG A 167 -1.62 -7.16 -9.37
CA ARG A 167 -1.48 -7.95 -10.60
C ARG A 167 -2.70 -8.81 -10.90
N GLY A 168 -3.29 -9.42 -9.87
CA GLY A 168 -4.50 -10.24 -10.00
C GLY A 168 -5.66 -9.44 -10.57
N LEU A 169 -5.87 -8.23 -10.09
CA LEU A 169 -6.94 -7.35 -10.57
C LEU A 169 -6.70 -6.85 -12.00
N HIS A 170 -5.48 -6.44 -12.34
CA HIS A 170 -5.15 -6.08 -13.74
C HIS A 170 -5.38 -7.26 -14.70
N ARG A 171 -4.97 -8.47 -14.29
CA ARG A 171 -5.19 -9.67 -15.08
C ARG A 171 -6.68 -9.98 -15.25
N LEU A 172 -7.46 -9.93 -14.17
CA LEU A 172 -8.91 -10.14 -14.21
C LEU A 172 -9.59 -9.14 -15.15
N ARG A 173 -9.22 -7.86 -15.07
CA ARG A 173 -9.73 -6.82 -15.97
C ARG A 173 -9.40 -7.13 -17.43
N ALA A 174 -8.17 -7.51 -17.73
CA ALA A 174 -7.75 -7.86 -19.09
C ALA A 174 -8.51 -9.09 -19.63
N GLU A 175 -8.71 -10.11 -18.81
CA GLU A 175 -9.49 -11.30 -19.15
C GLU A 175 -10.97 -10.97 -19.42
N MET A 176 -11.55 -10.04 -18.63
CA MET A 176 -12.94 -9.60 -18.86
C MET A 176 -13.08 -8.82 -20.17
N TRP A 177 -12.15 -7.96 -20.50
CA TRP A 177 -12.17 -7.21 -21.76
C TRP A 177 -11.96 -8.08 -23.00
N SER A 178 -11.13 -9.11 -22.91
CA SER A 178 -10.91 -10.04 -24.03
C SER A 178 -12.12 -10.92 -24.37
N ARG A 179 -13.15 -10.93 -23.50
CA ARG A 179 -14.39 -11.72 -23.70
C ARG A 179 -15.56 -10.89 -24.26
N GLN A 180 -15.37 -9.60 -24.40
CA GLN A 180 -16.34 -8.68 -25.04
C GLN A 180 -16.05 -8.51 -26.52
#